data_9da0a1f74b191b44ab06d2bdf32d949f
#
_entry.id   9da0a1f74b191b44ab06d2bdf32d949f
#
_cell.length_a   1.000
_cell.length_b   1.000
_cell.length_c   1.000
_cell.angle_alpha   90.00
_cell.angle_beta   90.00
_cell.angle_gamma   90.00
#
_symmetry.space_group_name_H-M   'P 1'
#
loop_
_entity.id
_entity.type
_entity.pdbx_description
1 polymer ?
#
loop_
_entity_poly.entity_id
_entity_poly.type
_entity_poly.pdbx_seq_one_letter_code
_entity_poly.pdbx_strand_id
1 'polypeptide(L)'
;MKTFLALTCSLGLVAGSMAAPKKVVMLAGKPSHGPLSHEHNAGIQLLAKCLKQGAAGLVTPVVTLNGWPSDESIFEGADAVVIYSDG
;
A
#
# COMPACT_ATOMS: atom_id res chain seq x y z
N MET A 1 -44.26 22.98 -36.55
CA MET A 1 -43.36 21.86 -36.19
C MET A 1 -42.38 22.34 -35.14
N LYS A 2 -42.63 21.92 -33.94
CA LYS A 2 -41.69 22.23 -32.82
C LYS A 2 -40.66 21.16 -32.75
N THR A 3 -39.47 21.46 -33.22
CA THR A 3 -38.30 20.60 -33.02
C THR A 3 -37.89 20.68 -31.54
N PHE A 4 -38.25 19.66 -30.80
CA PHE A 4 -37.65 19.46 -29.49
C PHE A 4 -36.21 19.04 -29.66
N LEU A 5 -35.30 19.97 -29.48
CA LEU A 5 -33.89 19.65 -29.25
C LEU A 5 -33.83 19.08 -27.85
N ALA A 6 -33.88 17.77 -27.74
CA ALA A 6 -33.56 17.10 -26.51
C ALA A 6 -32.07 17.28 -26.29
N LEU A 7 -31.74 18.32 -25.54
CA LEU A 7 -30.41 18.44 -24.97
C LEU A 7 -30.27 17.32 -23.95
N THR A 8 -29.89 16.14 -24.43
CA THR A 8 -29.42 15.10 -23.54
C THR A 8 -28.10 15.62 -22.94
N CYS A 9 -28.23 16.30 -21.80
CA CYS A 9 -27.12 16.45 -20.91
C CYS A 9 -26.75 15.04 -20.51
N SER A 10 -25.89 14.40 -21.29
CA SER A 10 -25.14 13.29 -20.76
C SER A 10 -24.26 13.88 -19.70
N LEU A 11 -24.80 13.89 -18.45
CA LEU A 11 -23.94 13.92 -17.30
C LEU A 11 -23.06 12.69 -17.50
N GLY A 12 -21.91 12.88 -18.15
CA GLY A 12 -20.86 11.94 -18.04
C GLY A 12 -20.59 11.91 -16.56
N LEU A 13 -21.17 10.91 -15.88
CA LEU A 13 -20.59 10.44 -14.66
C LEU A 13 -19.18 10.07 -15.05
N VAL A 14 -18.28 11.04 -14.96
CA VAL A 14 -16.90 10.73 -14.64
C VAL A 14 -17.02 10.17 -13.24
N ALA A 15 -17.45 8.91 -13.14
CA ALA A 15 -17.14 8.12 -11.98
C ALA A 15 -15.62 8.23 -11.93
N GLY A 16 -15.12 9.16 -11.10
CA GLY A 16 -13.70 9.26 -10.89
C GLY A 16 -13.27 7.85 -10.61
N SER A 17 -12.57 7.22 -11.59
CA SER A 17 -11.99 5.93 -11.35
C SER A 17 -11.02 6.13 -10.22
N MET A 18 -11.49 5.87 -9.00
CA MET A 18 -10.63 5.76 -7.86
C MET A 18 -9.65 4.67 -8.22
N ALA A 19 -8.41 5.06 -8.50
CA ALA A 19 -7.35 4.09 -8.72
C ALA A 19 -7.36 3.12 -7.54
N ALA A 20 -7.20 1.83 -7.82
CA ALA A 20 -7.04 0.84 -6.77
C ALA A 20 -5.88 1.26 -5.86
N PRO A 21 -5.97 1.05 -4.54
CA PRO A 21 -4.87 1.34 -3.64
C PRO A 21 -3.59 0.66 -4.09
N LYS A 22 -2.47 1.35 -3.98
CA LYS A 22 -1.15 0.80 -4.30
C LYS A 22 -0.73 -0.20 -3.23
N LYS A 23 -0.31 -1.38 -3.65
CA LYS A 23 0.20 -2.40 -2.74
C LYS A 23 1.66 -2.09 -2.42
N VAL A 24 1.96 -1.92 -1.13
CA VAL A 24 3.31 -1.70 -0.63
C VAL A 24 3.70 -2.86 0.28
N VAL A 25 4.62 -3.70 -0.16
CA VAL A 25 5.16 -4.76 0.69
C VAL A 25 6.22 -4.17 1.59
N MET A 26 6.09 -4.38 2.89
CA MET A 26 6.96 -3.81 3.91
C MET A 26 7.64 -4.95 4.68
N LEU A 27 8.93 -5.12 4.42
CA LEU A 27 9.71 -6.22 4.92
C LEU A 27 10.62 -5.77 6.05
N ALA A 28 10.51 -6.44 7.20
CA ALA A 28 11.46 -6.30 8.29
C ALA A 28 12.55 -7.37 8.17
N GLY A 29 13.79 -6.97 8.27
CA GLY A 29 14.92 -7.88 8.37
C GLY A 29 14.84 -8.77 9.62
N LYS A 30 15.64 -9.80 9.65
CA LYS A 30 15.78 -10.64 10.84
C LYS A 30 16.22 -9.79 12.04
N PRO A 31 15.76 -10.12 13.24
CA PRO A 31 16.31 -9.51 14.45
C PRO A 31 17.84 -9.63 14.46
N SER A 32 18.52 -8.54 14.69
CA SER A 32 19.96 -8.46 14.77
C SER A 32 20.34 -7.66 16.01
N HIS A 33 21.45 -8.00 16.63
CA HIS A 33 21.91 -7.39 17.88
C HIS A 33 20.95 -7.62 19.07
N GLY A 34 21.21 -6.99 20.18
CA GLY A 34 20.38 -7.14 21.37
C GLY A 34 19.08 -6.35 21.35
N PRO A 35 18.21 -6.54 22.36
CA PRO A 35 16.99 -5.77 22.50
C PRO A 35 17.24 -4.26 22.46
N LEU A 36 16.32 -3.50 21.88
CA LEU A 36 16.36 -2.05 21.66
C LEU A 36 17.43 -1.60 20.66
N SER A 37 18.13 -2.55 20.02
CA SER A 37 19.00 -2.30 18.87
C SER A 37 18.31 -2.87 17.64
N HIS A 38 18.27 -2.16 16.54
CA HIS A 38 17.77 -2.65 15.24
C HIS A 38 16.43 -3.40 15.33
N GLU A 39 15.44 -2.74 15.90
CA GLU A 39 14.08 -3.28 16.07
C GLU A 39 13.31 -3.25 14.75
N HIS A 40 13.72 -4.07 13.80
CA HIS A 40 13.18 -4.08 12.45
C HIS A 40 11.69 -4.42 12.42
N ASN A 41 11.27 -5.44 13.18
CA ASN A 41 9.86 -5.85 13.23
C ASN A 41 8.96 -4.75 13.78
N ALA A 42 9.36 -4.12 14.86
CA ALA A 42 8.61 -3.02 15.45
C ALA A 42 8.59 -1.80 14.53
N GLY A 43 9.73 -1.45 13.95
CA GLY A 43 9.86 -0.30 13.06
C GLY A 43 9.01 -0.43 11.80
N ILE A 44 9.02 -1.59 11.14
CA ILE A 44 8.24 -1.78 9.92
C ILE A 44 6.72 -1.74 10.21
N GLN A 45 6.30 -2.28 11.35
CA GLN A 45 4.89 -2.21 11.76
C GLN A 45 4.46 -0.78 12.06
N LEU A 46 5.32 0.02 12.68
CA LEU A 46 5.06 1.43 12.92
C LEU A 46 4.93 2.20 11.60
N LEU A 47 5.83 1.98 10.65
CA LEU A 47 5.78 2.61 9.34
C LEU A 47 4.50 2.22 8.60
N ALA A 48 4.10 0.95 8.65
CA ALA A 48 2.86 0.48 8.04
C ALA A 48 1.63 1.17 8.64
N LYS A 49 1.62 1.34 9.97
CA LYS A 49 0.56 2.07 10.67
C LYS A 49 0.49 3.54 10.21
N CYS A 50 1.65 4.19 10.08
CA CYS A 50 1.72 5.56 9.58
C CYS A 50 1.16 5.68 8.16
N LEU A 51 1.49 4.73 7.26
CA LEU A 51 0.95 4.71 5.91
C LEU A 51 -0.56 4.49 5.89
N LYS A 52 -1.07 3.58 6.71
CA LYS A 52 -2.52 3.34 6.81
C LYS A 52 -3.28 4.58 7.26
N GLN A 53 -2.70 5.36 8.17
CA GLN A 53 -3.32 6.58 8.70
C GLN A 53 -3.13 7.76 7.76
N GLY A 54 -1.91 7.97 7.27
CA GLY A 54 -1.55 9.13 6.48
C GLY A 54 -1.95 9.04 5.00
N ALA A 55 -2.07 7.84 4.46
CA ALA A 55 -2.40 7.58 3.07
C ALA A 55 -3.59 6.62 2.93
N ALA A 56 -4.59 6.79 3.79
CA ALA A 56 -5.78 5.96 3.84
C ALA A 56 -6.47 5.92 2.46
N GLY A 57 -6.76 4.71 1.98
CA GLY A 57 -7.38 4.50 0.68
C GLY A 57 -6.44 4.64 -0.52
N LEU A 58 -5.23 5.15 -0.34
CA LEU A 58 -4.24 5.32 -1.41
C LEU A 58 -3.23 4.18 -1.47
N VAL A 59 -2.89 3.60 -0.33
CA VAL A 59 -1.95 2.48 -0.22
C VAL A 59 -2.51 1.38 0.66
N THR A 60 -2.12 0.15 0.33
CA THR A 60 -2.37 -1.03 1.16
C THR A 60 -1.02 -1.59 1.59
N PRO A 61 -0.57 -1.34 2.82
CA PRO A 61 0.64 -1.96 3.34
C PRO A 61 0.42 -3.45 3.61
N VAL A 62 1.38 -4.25 3.21
CA VAL A 62 1.42 -5.68 3.51
C VAL A 62 2.74 -5.96 4.22
N VAL A 63 2.68 -6.32 5.49
CA VAL A 63 3.87 -6.47 6.35
C VAL A 63 4.34 -7.91 6.39
N THR A 64 5.64 -8.12 6.26
CA THR A 64 6.30 -9.38 6.55
C THR A 64 7.45 -9.16 7.52
N LEU A 65 7.60 -10.07 8.46
CA LEU A 65 8.51 -9.94 9.59
C LEU A 65 9.58 -11.04 9.56
N ASN A 66 10.64 -10.83 10.34
CA ASN A 66 11.70 -11.82 10.57
C ASN A 66 12.49 -12.22 9.31
N GLY A 67 12.75 -11.27 8.43
CA GLY A 67 13.56 -11.46 7.24
C GLY A 67 12.77 -11.79 5.99
N TRP A 68 13.43 -12.38 5.01
CA TRP A 68 12.83 -12.70 3.73
C TRP A 68 11.65 -13.67 3.89
N PRO A 69 10.48 -13.39 3.31
CA PRO A 69 9.33 -14.26 3.47
C PRO A 69 9.56 -15.62 2.80
N SER A 70 9.11 -16.69 3.46
CA SER A 70 9.14 -18.02 2.88
C SER A 70 8.18 -18.18 1.70
N ASP A 71 7.09 -17.45 1.72
CA ASP A 71 6.12 -17.38 0.62
C ASP A 71 6.31 -16.08 -0.14
N GLU A 72 7.01 -16.15 -1.27
CA GLU A 72 7.30 -14.98 -2.11
C GLU A 72 6.08 -14.47 -2.89
N SER A 73 4.96 -15.18 -2.87
CA SER A 73 3.72 -14.70 -3.50
C SER A 73 3.23 -13.37 -2.91
N ILE A 74 3.70 -13.01 -1.72
CA ILE A 74 3.43 -11.71 -1.10
C ILE A 74 3.83 -10.54 -2.01
N PHE A 75 4.79 -10.73 -2.88
CA PHE A 75 5.26 -9.69 -3.80
C PHE A 75 4.42 -9.57 -5.07
N GLU A 76 3.50 -10.50 -5.31
CA GLU A 76 2.63 -10.45 -6.49
C GLU A 76 1.77 -9.18 -6.45
N GLY A 77 1.79 -8.44 -7.56
CA GLY A 77 1.05 -7.19 -7.67
C GLY A 77 1.57 -6.06 -6.79
N ALA A 78 2.77 -6.18 -6.20
CA ALA A 78 3.36 -5.11 -5.44
C ALA A 78 3.75 -3.93 -6.34
N ASP A 79 3.35 -2.73 -5.94
CA ASP A 79 3.74 -1.50 -6.59
C ASP A 79 5.06 -0.96 -6.03
N ALA A 80 5.36 -1.27 -4.78
CA ALA A 80 6.60 -0.89 -4.11
C ALA A 80 6.97 -1.89 -3.02
N VAL A 81 8.24 -1.95 -2.69
CA VAL A 81 8.78 -2.74 -1.58
C VAL A 81 9.61 -1.83 -0.69
N VAL A 82 9.32 -1.84 0.59
CA VAL A 82 10.09 -1.14 1.62
C VAL A 82 10.80 -2.19 2.47
N ILE A 83 12.10 -2.05 2.62
CA ILE A 83 12.91 -2.95 3.44
C ILE A 83 13.54 -2.16 4.56
N TYR A 84 13.35 -2.63 5.79
CA TYR A 84 14.02 -2.13 6.96
C TYR A 84 14.87 -3.25 7.56
N SER A 85 16.16 -3.16 7.33
CA SER A 85 17.13 -4.19 7.69
C SER A 85 18.52 -3.58 7.81
N ASP A 86 19.41 -4.26 8.46
CA ASP A 86 20.80 -3.87 8.59
C ASP A 86 21.79 -4.78 7.80
N GLY A 87 21.30 -5.51 6.84
CA GLY A 87 22.14 -6.29 5.95
C GLY A 87 21.73 -7.72 5.73
#